data_7ac26bd6a76f98fd4f9b5c4a75821035
#
_entry.id   7ac26bd6a76f98fd4f9b5c4a75821035
#
_cell.length_a   1.000
_cell.length_b   1.000
_cell.length_c   1.000
_cell.angle_alpha   90.00
_cell.angle_beta   90.00
_cell.angle_gamma   90.00
#
_symmetry.space_group_name_H-M   'P 1'
#
loop_
_entity.id
_entity.type
_entity.pdbx_description
1 polymer ?
#
loop_
_entity_poly.entity_id
_entity_poly.type
_entity_poly.pdbx_seq_one_letter_code
_entity_poly.pdbx_strand_id
1 'polypeptide(L)'
;VRRQRQMCIRDRYSKEVHAAFTERWIDVHPNKGKRSGAYSGGAYDTNAFMLLNWQDTLDNLFTLVHETGHSLHSTFTRQTQPYVYGDYPIFLAEIASTTNENILTETLLKEVNDDKTRFAILNHYLDGFKGTVFRQTQFAEFEHAIHEADASGQILTADFMNKLYADLNEKYYNLKAEDNYEIQFEWERIPHFYMNYYVYQYATGFAAASYLAEKIVHGNEEDKEAYLCLLYTSPSPRDLSTS
;
A
#
# COMPACT_ATOMS: atom_id res chain seq x y z
N VAL A 1 -9.29 -20.31 -26.94
CA VAL A 1 -8.23 -20.49 -25.92
C VAL A 1 -8.00 -19.19 -25.15
N ARG A 2 -7.79 -18.02 -25.83
CA ARG A 2 -7.53 -16.73 -25.15
C ARG A 2 -8.73 -16.27 -24.32
N ARG A 3 -9.97 -16.28 -24.89
CA ARG A 3 -11.21 -15.93 -24.15
C ARG A 3 -11.54 -16.87 -22.99
N GLN A 4 -11.24 -18.16 -23.10
CA GLN A 4 -11.45 -19.10 -21.99
C GLN A 4 -10.48 -18.86 -20.83
N ARG A 5 -9.22 -18.49 -21.11
CA ARG A 5 -8.28 -18.07 -20.05
C ARG A 5 -8.76 -16.80 -19.34
N GLN A 6 -9.30 -15.84 -20.07
CA GLN A 6 -9.84 -14.57 -19.54
C GLN A 6 -10.98 -14.78 -18.55
N MET A 7 -11.95 -15.63 -18.86
CA MET A 7 -13.02 -15.99 -17.92
C MET A 7 -12.47 -16.71 -16.68
N CYS A 8 -11.55 -17.65 -16.86
CA CYS A 8 -10.97 -18.41 -15.74
C CYS A 8 -10.21 -17.53 -14.73
N ILE A 9 -9.53 -16.47 -15.16
CA ILE A 9 -8.73 -15.61 -14.27
C ILE A 9 -9.64 -14.72 -13.43
N ARG A 10 -10.67 -14.10 -14.03
CA ARG A 10 -11.65 -13.29 -13.30
C ARG A 10 -12.46 -14.12 -12.30
N ASP A 11 -12.90 -15.29 -12.71
CA ASP A 11 -13.62 -16.23 -11.86
C ASP A 11 -12.74 -16.69 -10.69
N ARG A 12 -11.45 -16.86 -10.93
CA ARG A 12 -10.48 -17.24 -9.89
C ARG A 12 -10.28 -16.12 -8.87
N TYR A 13 -10.13 -14.86 -9.30
CA TYR A 13 -10.02 -13.73 -8.37
C TYR A 13 -11.25 -13.65 -7.46
N SER A 14 -12.45 -13.68 -8.04
CA SER A 14 -13.70 -13.65 -7.28
C SER A 14 -13.85 -14.85 -6.35
N LYS A 15 -13.38 -16.03 -6.75
CA LYS A 15 -13.40 -17.23 -5.91
C LYS A 15 -12.48 -17.10 -4.71
N GLU A 16 -11.27 -16.60 -4.87
CA GLU A 16 -10.33 -16.41 -3.76
C GLU A 16 -10.82 -15.30 -2.80
N VAL A 17 -11.42 -14.22 -3.32
CA VAL A 17 -12.11 -13.22 -2.47
C VAL A 17 -13.20 -13.90 -1.64
N HIS A 18 -14.05 -14.72 -2.26
CA HIS A 18 -15.11 -15.43 -1.55
C HIS A 18 -14.55 -16.40 -0.49
N ALA A 19 -13.47 -17.11 -0.81
CA ALA A 19 -12.78 -18.01 0.14
C ALA A 19 -12.26 -17.23 1.36
N ALA A 20 -11.70 -16.04 1.18
CA ALA A 20 -11.22 -15.21 2.27
C ALA A 20 -12.32 -14.93 3.32
N PHE A 21 -13.56 -14.73 2.88
CA PHE A 21 -14.70 -14.47 3.77
C PHE A 21 -15.36 -15.74 4.33
N THR A 22 -15.24 -16.89 3.66
CA THR A 22 -15.95 -18.12 4.04
C THR A 22 -15.05 -19.18 4.70
N GLU A 23 -13.74 -19.12 4.48
CA GLU A 23 -12.77 -20.14 4.92
C GLU A 23 -11.90 -19.70 6.10
N ARG A 24 -12.37 -18.71 6.88
CA ARG A 24 -11.72 -18.23 8.12
C ARG A 24 -10.32 -17.64 7.92
N TRP A 25 -10.10 -16.91 6.85
CA TRP A 25 -8.84 -16.20 6.67
C TRP A 25 -8.73 -14.96 7.58
N ILE A 26 -9.86 -14.46 8.11
CA ILE A 26 -9.96 -13.15 8.77
C ILE A 26 -10.22 -13.30 10.26
N ASP A 27 -9.31 -12.82 11.09
CA ASP A 27 -9.53 -12.60 12.51
C ASP A 27 -10.03 -11.16 12.71
N VAL A 28 -11.34 -11.00 12.87
CA VAL A 28 -12.08 -9.75 12.68
C VAL A 28 -12.00 -8.83 13.90
N HIS A 29 -12.35 -9.34 15.11
CA HIS A 29 -12.65 -8.49 16.24
C HIS A 29 -11.46 -8.23 17.16
N PRO A 30 -11.39 -7.03 17.78
CA PRO A 30 -10.40 -6.77 18.82
C PRO A 30 -10.59 -7.72 20.01
N ASN A 31 -9.48 -8.11 20.64
CA ASN A 31 -9.48 -9.00 21.80
C ASN A 31 -8.34 -8.63 22.75
N LYS A 32 -8.45 -9.04 24.02
CA LYS A 32 -7.39 -8.85 25.01
C LYS A 32 -6.10 -9.55 24.57
N GLY A 33 -5.01 -8.80 24.50
CA GLY A 33 -3.70 -9.29 24.06
C GLY A 33 -3.50 -9.36 22.56
N LYS A 34 -4.55 -9.08 21.74
CA LYS A 34 -4.43 -8.95 20.30
C LYS A 34 -3.65 -7.68 19.94
N ARG A 35 -2.75 -7.79 18.97
CA ARG A 35 -1.96 -6.66 18.48
C ARG A 35 -2.86 -5.64 17.80
N SER A 36 -2.58 -4.35 18.00
CA SER A 36 -3.28 -3.26 17.31
C SER A 36 -2.91 -3.19 15.83
N GLY A 37 -3.71 -2.48 15.06
CA GLY A 37 -3.55 -2.34 13.61
C GLY A 37 -4.19 -3.49 12.83
N ALA A 38 -3.75 -3.67 11.60
CA ALA A 38 -4.15 -4.75 10.70
C ALA A 38 -2.92 -5.24 9.94
N TYR A 39 -2.94 -6.49 9.51
CA TYR A 39 -1.96 -7.03 8.58
C TYR A 39 -2.47 -8.29 7.88
N SER A 40 -1.94 -8.55 6.70
CA SER A 40 -2.03 -9.82 6.00
C SER A 40 -0.73 -10.60 6.15
N GLY A 41 -0.82 -11.91 6.31
CA GLY A 41 0.32 -12.80 6.43
C GLY A 41 -0.04 -14.22 5.98
N GLY A 42 0.91 -15.13 6.11
CA GLY A 42 0.76 -16.54 5.76
C GLY A 42 2.10 -17.15 5.39
N ALA A 43 2.11 -18.46 5.19
CA ALA A 43 3.28 -19.20 4.73
C ALA A 43 2.99 -19.83 3.36
N TYR A 44 4.05 -20.29 2.68
CA TYR A 44 3.91 -21.06 1.45
C TYR A 44 3.11 -22.34 1.73
N ASP A 45 2.24 -22.72 0.81
CA ASP A 45 1.30 -23.85 0.93
C ASP A 45 0.24 -23.70 2.05
N THR A 46 0.04 -22.49 2.59
CA THR A 46 -1.06 -22.20 3.52
C THR A 46 -2.01 -21.15 2.94
N ASN A 47 -3.20 -21.04 3.53
CA ASN A 47 -4.07 -19.90 3.28
C ASN A 47 -3.40 -18.60 3.74
N ALA A 48 -3.78 -17.49 3.15
CA ALA A 48 -3.50 -16.19 3.72
C ALA A 48 -4.31 -15.99 5.02
N PHE A 49 -3.78 -15.20 5.94
CA PHE A 49 -4.43 -14.82 7.19
C PHE A 49 -4.42 -13.31 7.34
N MET A 50 -5.57 -12.75 7.69
CA MET A 50 -5.71 -11.33 7.97
C MET A 50 -6.04 -11.12 9.44
N LEU A 51 -5.29 -10.24 10.11
CA LEU A 51 -5.63 -9.74 11.43
C LEU A 51 -6.24 -8.36 11.26
N LEU A 52 -7.44 -8.16 11.80
CA LEU A 52 -8.14 -6.89 11.85
C LEU A 52 -8.53 -6.56 13.28
N ASN A 53 -8.87 -5.30 13.52
CA ASN A 53 -9.49 -4.79 14.74
C ASN A 53 -10.72 -3.98 14.36
N TRP A 54 -11.74 -4.67 13.85
CA TRP A 54 -12.94 -4.09 13.25
C TRP A 54 -13.78 -3.30 14.26
N GLN A 55 -14.16 -2.07 13.94
CA GLN A 55 -14.93 -1.14 14.76
C GLN A 55 -16.06 -0.42 13.98
N ASP A 56 -16.55 -1.01 12.91
CA ASP A 56 -17.65 -0.48 12.06
C ASP A 56 -17.43 0.93 11.52
N THR A 57 -16.18 1.27 11.16
CA THR A 57 -15.82 2.57 10.57
C THR A 57 -15.56 2.46 9.07
N LEU A 58 -15.63 3.59 8.34
CA LEU A 58 -15.23 3.66 6.94
C LEU A 58 -13.76 3.25 6.76
N ASP A 59 -12.89 3.69 7.65
CA ASP A 59 -11.47 3.33 7.68
C ASP A 59 -11.26 1.81 7.79
N ASN A 60 -12.04 1.13 8.62
CA ASN A 60 -11.95 -0.33 8.73
C ASN A 60 -12.42 -1.04 7.45
N LEU A 61 -13.36 -0.48 6.70
CA LEU A 61 -13.76 -1.03 5.40
C LEU A 61 -12.59 -0.93 4.40
N PHE A 62 -11.92 0.20 4.33
CA PHE A 62 -10.74 0.38 3.50
C PHE A 62 -9.59 -0.53 3.95
N THR A 63 -9.36 -0.64 5.25
CA THR A 63 -8.37 -1.56 5.83
C THR A 63 -8.63 -3.02 5.43
N LEU A 64 -9.88 -3.49 5.54
CA LEU A 64 -10.26 -4.84 5.11
C LEU A 64 -9.94 -5.09 3.63
N VAL A 65 -10.30 -4.13 2.77
CA VAL A 65 -10.07 -4.24 1.32
C VAL A 65 -8.59 -4.16 0.99
N HIS A 66 -7.81 -3.35 1.70
CA HIS A 66 -6.36 -3.27 1.64
C HIS A 66 -5.71 -4.62 1.96
N GLU A 67 -6.00 -5.19 3.13
CA GLU A 67 -5.45 -6.48 3.56
C GLU A 67 -5.89 -7.64 2.65
N THR A 68 -7.09 -7.55 2.08
CA THR A 68 -7.55 -8.49 1.06
C THR A 68 -6.67 -8.42 -0.19
N GLY A 69 -6.23 -7.23 -0.61
CA GLY A 69 -5.29 -7.05 -1.72
C GLY A 69 -3.97 -7.77 -1.48
N HIS A 70 -3.37 -7.60 -0.31
CA HIS A 70 -2.17 -8.34 0.08
C HIS A 70 -2.38 -9.86 0.12
N SER A 71 -3.48 -10.30 0.69
CA SER A 71 -3.83 -11.72 0.81
C SER A 71 -3.96 -12.39 -0.55
N LEU A 72 -4.63 -11.75 -1.49
CA LEU A 72 -4.80 -12.25 -2.86
C LEU A 72 -3.48 -12.25 -3.62
N HIS A 73 -2.67 -11.19 -3.52
CA HIS A 73 -1.36 -11.14 -4.14
C HIS A 73 -0.48 -12.29 -3.64
N SER A 74 -0.38 -12.48 -2.33
CA SER A 74 0.38 -13.58 -1.73
C SER A 74 -0.14 -14.96 -2.16
N THR A 75 -1.46 -15.13 -2.20
CA THR A 75 -2.09 -16.38 -2.63
C THR A 75 -1.75 -16.69 -4.09
N PHE A 76 -1.91 -15.74 -4.99
CA PHE A 76 -1.62 -15.93 -6.40
C PHE A 76 -0.14 -16.16 -6.66
N THR A 77 0.74 -15.39 -6.03
CA THR A 77 2.19 -15.58 -6.14
C THR A 77 2.59 -17.00 -5.69
N ARG A 78 2.15 -17.44 -4.51
CA ARG A 78 2.51 -18.74 -3.95
C ARG A 78 1.92 -19.93 -4.71
N GLN A 79 0.76 -19.76 -5.34
CA GLN A 79 0.15 -20.81 -6.18
C GLN A 79 0.81 -20.96 -7.56
N THR A 80 1.56 -19.95 -8.02
CA THR A 80 2.13 -19.91 -9.37
C THR A 80 3.65 -19.97 -9.39
N GLN A 81 4.31 -19.54 -8.32
CA GLN A 81 5.75 -19.50 -8.20
C GLN A 81 6.26 -20.64 -7.31
N PRO A 82 7.46 -21.17 -7.56
CA PRO A 82 8.08 -22.12 -6.64
C PRO A 82 8.43 -21.43 -5.31
N TYR A 83 8.60 -22.22 -4.25
CA TYR A 83 8.86 -21.73 -2.89
C TYR A 83 9.89 -20.60 -2.80
N VAL A 84 11.01 -20.71 -3.50
CA VAL A 84 12.09 -19.70 -3.49
C VAL A 84 11.70 -18.35 -4.10
N TYR A 85 10.59 -18.29 -4.81
CA TYR A 85 10.00 -17.09 -5.41
C TYR A 85 8.56 -16.84 -4.93
N GLY A 86 8.18 -17.47 -3.83
CA GLY A 86 6.83 -17.38 -3.26
C GLY A 86 6.50 -16.06 -2.57
N ASP A 87 7.48 -15.18 -2.41
CA ASP A 87 7.31 -13.81 -1.88
C ASP A 87 7.72 -12.79 -2.93
N TYR A 88 6.96 -11.72 -3.03
CA TYR A 88 7.22 -10.61 -3.94
C TYR A 88 7.99 -9.47 -3.24
N PRO A 89 8.72 -8.62 -4.00
CA PRO A 89 9.42 -7.48 -3.45
C PRO A 89 8.45 -6.50 -2.76
N ILE A 90 8.91 -5.87 -1.68
CA ILE A 90 8.11 -4.87 -0.95
C ILE A 90 7.61 -3.73 -1.85
N PHE A 91 8.37 -3.37 -2.88
CA PHE A 91 7.97 -2.39 -3.89
C PHE A 91 6.62 -2.69 -4.54
N LEU A 92 6.29 -3.99 -4.72
CA LEU A 92 5.03 -4.43 -5.33
C LEU A 92 3.92 -4.70 -4.30
N ALA A 93 4.28 -4.84 -3.02
CA ALA A 93 3.34 -5.20 -1.97
C ALA A 93 2.14 -4.26 -1.91
N GLU A 94 2.40 -2.96 -1.89
CA GLU A 94 1.36 -1.93 -1.74
C GLU A 94 0.59 -1.65 -3.04
N ILE A 95 1.05 -2.16 -4.18
CA ILE A 95 0.32 -1.97 -5.45
C ILE A 95 -1.02 -2.70 -5.41
N ALA A 96 -1.05 -3.95 -4.95
CA ALA A 96 -2.28 -4.75 -4.94
C ALA A 96 -3.29 -4.22 -3.92
N SER A 97 -2.84 -3.88 -2.71
CA SER A 97 -3.67 -3.35 -1.64
C SER A 97 -4.28 -1.99 -2.01
N THR A 98 -3.45 -1.05 -2.44
CA THR A 98 -3.88 0.31 -2.83
C THR A 98 -4.73 0.30 -4.11
N THR A 99 -4.49 -0.62 -5.06
CA THR A 99 -5.37 -0.79 -6.22
C THR A 99 -6.80 -1.16 -5.79
N ASN A 100 -6.93 -2.07 -4.84
CA ASN A 100 -8.24 -2.45 -4.29
C ASN A 100 -8.93 -1.29 -3.58
N GLU A 101 -8.21 -0.47 -2.80
CA GLU A 101 -8.78 0.72 -2.17
C GLU A 101 -9.29 1.74 -3.20
N ASN A 102 -8.54 1.96 -4.28
CA ASN A 102 -8.94 2.86 -5.35
C ASN A 102 -10.20 2.36 -6.08
N ILE A 103 -10.28 1.05 -6.36
CA ILE A 103 -11.48 0.42 -6.95
C ILE A 103 -12.68 0.55 -6.00
N LEU A 104 -12.48 0.36 -4.69
CA LEU A 104 -13.53 0.55 -3.69
C LEU A 104 -14.02 2.00 -3.67
N THR A 105 -13.11 2.98 -3.68
CA THR A 105 -13.45 4.41 -3.73
C THR A 105 -14.34 4.71 -4.95
N GLU A 106 -13.94 4.28 -6.13
CA GLU A 106 -14.71 4.45 -7.36
C GLU A 106 -16.09 3.81 -7.29
N THR A 107 -16.16 2.60 -6.74
CA THR A 107 -17.41 1.84 -6.60
C THR A 107 -18.37 2.54 -5.64
N LEU A 108 -17.89 2.93 -4.46
CA LEU A 108 -18.69 3.63 -3.46
C LEU A 108 -19.21 4.98 -3.98
N LEU A 109 -18.37 5.74 -4.69
CA LEU A 109 -18.79 7.02 -5.28
C LEU A 109 -19.84 6.88 -6.39
N LYS A 110 -19.95 5.72 -7.05
CA LYS A 110 -21.02 5.41 -8.01
C LYS A 110 -22.33 5.00 -7.34
N GLU A 111 -22.25 4.34 -6.21
CA GLU A 111 -23.43 3.79 -5.52
C GLU A 111 -24.05 4.77 -4.52
N VAL A 112 -23.24 5.62 -3.89
CA VAL A 112 -23.71 6.56 -2.86
C VAL A 112 -24.26 7.84 -3.50
N ASN A 113 -25.49 8.23 -3.09
CA ASN A 113 -26.19 9.39 -3.64
C ASN A 113 -26.23 10.60 -2.69
N ASP A 114 -25.96 10.41 -1.39
CA ASP A 114 -25.97 11.52 -0.45
C ASP A 114 -24.59 12.23 -0.37
N ASP A 115 -24.64 13.56 -0.36
CA ASP A 115 -23.44 14.38 -0.42
C ASP A 115 -22.54 14.24 0.81
N LYS A 116 -23.10 13.96 1.98
CA LYS A 116 -22.34 13.81 3.22
C LYS A 116 -21.46 12.56 3.19
N THR A 117 -22.02 11.43 2.76
CA THR A 117 -21.25 10.18 2.60
C THR A 117 -20.24 10.30 1.47
N ARG A 118 -20.62 10.93 0.34
CA ARG A 118 -19.68 11.21 -0.75
C ARG A 118 -18.50 12.06 -0.29
N PHE A 119 -18.77 13.12 0.48
CA PHE A 119 -17.72 13.95 1.08
C PHE A 119 -16.79 13.13 1.99
N ALA A 120 -17.33 12.26 2.84
CA ALA A 120 -16.53 11.42 3.72
C ALA A 120 -15.61 10.47 2.95
N ILE A 121 -16.09 9.85 1.86
CA ILE A 121 -15.30 8.97 0.99
C ILE A 121 -14.18 9.77 0.29
N LEU A 122 -14.49 10.93 -0.27
CA LEU A 122 -13.50 11.80 -0.93
C LEU A 122 -12.46 12.33 0.05
N ASN A 123 -12.88 12.70 1.26
CA ASN A 123 -11.95 13.15 2.30
C ASN A 123 -11.00 12.01 2.72
N HIS A 124 -11.50 10.79 2.90
CA HIS A 124 -10.69 9.61 3.19
C HIS A 124 -9.64 9.37 2.08
N TYR A 125 -10.05 9.45 0.82
CA TYR A 125 -9.14 9.30 -0.32
C TYR A 125 -8.04 10.40 -0.34
N LEU A 126 -8.42 11.67 -0.09
CA LEU A 126 -7.47 12.78 -0.05
C LEU A 126 -6.51 12.69 1.14
N ASP A 127 -6.99 12.24 2.30
CA ASP A 127 -6.14 11.99 3.47
C ASP A 127 -5.14 10.85 3.19
N GLY A 128 -5.58 9.80 2.52
CA GLY A 128 -4.72 8.72 2.03
C GLY A 128 -3.65 9.22 1.05
N PHE A 129 -4.04 10.05 0.08
CA PHE A 129 -3.11 10.69 -0.86
C PHE A 129 -2.06 11.56 -0.14
N LYS A 130 -2.51 12.40 0.80
CA LYS A 130 -1.63 13.24 1.63
C LYS A 130 -0.65 12.40 2.44
N GLY A 131 -1.13 11.36 3.11
CA GLY A 131 -0.32 10.49 3.97
C GLY A 131 0.65 9.60 3.21
N THR A 132 0.27 9.18 1.99
CA THR A 132 1.06 8.23 1.21
C THR A 132 1.95 8.92 0.17
N VAL A 133 1.45 9.91 -0.56
CA VAL A 133 2.25 10.58 -1.59
C VAL A 133 3.06 11.72 -0.99
N PHE A 134 2.41 12.72 -0.40
CA PHE A 134 3.13 13.89 0.13
C PHE A 134 4.07 13.52 1.27
N ARG A 135 3.55 12.84 2.29
CA ARG A 135 4.33 12.51 3.48
C ARG A 135 5.49 11.56 3.19
N GLN A 136 5.27 10.52 2.40
CA GLN A 136 6.32 9.55 2.11
C GLN A 136 7.37 10.11 1.15
N THR A 137 7.00 11.05 0.26
CA THR A 137 7.97 11.76 -0.56
C THR A 137 8.82 12.73 0.29
N GLN A 138 8.20 13.43 1.25
CA GLN A 138 8.94 14.25 2.22
C GLN A 138 9.95 13.39 3.00
N PHE A 139 9.53 12.22 3.48
CA PHE A 139 10.41 11.30 4.19
C PHE A 139 11.54 10.78 3.31
N ALA A 140 11.26 10.44 2.07
CA ALA A 140 12.28 9.99 1.13
C ALA A 140 13.30 11.08 0.80
N GLU A 141 12.86 12.33 0.67
CA GLU A 141 13.75 13.47 0.45
C GLU A 141 14.63 13.74 1.69
N PHE A 142 14.05 13.64 2.89
CA PHE A 142 14.83 13.73 4.13
C PHE A 142 15.86 12.61 4.22
N GLU A 143 15.47 11.36 4.00
CA GLU A 143 16.35 10.20 4.02
C GLU A 143 17.50 10.36 3.02
N HIS A 144 17.19 10.74 1.79
CA HIS A 144 18.21 10.98 0.76
C HIS A 144 19.19 12.08 1.15
N ALA A 145 18.69 13.21 1.67
CA ALA A 145 19.52 14.34 2.06
C ALA A 145 20.48 14.02 3.22
N ILE A 146 20.05 13.22 4.21
CA ILE A 146 20.96 12.81 5.29
C ILE A 146 22.00 11.80 4.80
N HIS A 147 21.67 10.90 3.88
CA HIS A 147 22.64 9.99 3.26
C HIS A 147 23.67 10.74 2.40
N GLU A 148 23.24 11.73 1.62
CA GLU A 148 24.17 12.57 0.86
C GLU A 148 25.09 13.41 1.77
N ALA A 149 24.56 13.96 2.85
CA ALA A 149 25.33 14.70 3.84
C ALA A 149 26.42 13.81 4.46
N ASP A 150 26.06 12.60 4.91
CA ASP A 150 27.01 11.62 5.47
C ASP A 150 28.08 11.22 4.43
N ALA A 151 27.69 10.90 3.21
CA ALA A 151 28.61 10.55 2.13
C ALA A 151 29.59 11.67 1.77
N SER A 152 29.19 12.94 1.95
CA SER A 152 30.05 14.12 1.79
C SER A 152 30.96 14.41 2.99
N GLY A 153 30.84 13.63 4.08
CA GLY A 153 31.62 13.81 5.31
C GLY A 153 31.02 14.84 6.28
N GLN A 154 29.78 15.28 6.06
CA GLN A 154 29.10 16.17 6.99
C GLN A 154 28.64 15.37 8.23
N ILE A 155 28.88 15.94 9.41
CA ILE A 155 28.40 15.33 10.67
C ILE A 155 26.89 15.52 10.80
N LEU A 156 26.16 14.42 10.94
CA LEU A 156 24.72 14.42 11.15
C LEU A 156 24.42 14.74 12.63
N THR A 157 24.33 16.02 12.96
CA THR A 157 23.89 16.48 14.29
C THR A 157 22.38 16.55 14.35
N ALA A 158 21.80 16.47 15.56
CA ALA A 158 20.36 16.65 15.78
C ALA A 158 19.88 18.01 15.22
N ASP A 159 20.63 19.08 15.48
CA ASP A 159 20.28 20.42 14.98
C ASP A 159 20.22 20.48 13.44
N PHE A 160 21.15 19.83 12.75
CA PHE A 160 21.13 19.75 11.29
C PHE A 160 19.90 18.98 10.80
N MET A 161 19.62 17.83 11.38
CA MET A 161 18.46 16.99 11.00
C MET A 161 17.12 17.66 11.33
N ASN A 162 17.02 18.32 12.49
CA ASN A 162 15.84 19.07 12.89
C ASN A 162 15.55 20.22 11.89
N LYS A 163 16.59 20.99 11.55
CA LYS A 163 16.44 22.06 10.57
C LYS A 163 16.03 21.54 9.21
N LEU A 164 16.68 20.51 8.69
CA LEU A 164 16.36 19.89 7.41
C LEU A 164 14.91 19.40 7.38
N TYR A 165 14.46 18.73 8.46
CA TYR A 165 13.10 18.23 8.54
C TYR A 165 12.05 19.36 8.60
N ALA A 166 12.34 20.42 9.34
CA ALA A 166 11.49 21.60 9.39
C ALA A 166 11.37 22.29 8.02
N ASP A 167 12.50 22.49 7.31
CA ASP A 167 12.53 23.08 5.97
C ASP A 167 11.69 22.25 4.96
N LEU A 168 11.78 20.91 5.04
CA LEU A 168 10.96 20.02 4.22
C LEU A 168 9.48 20.08 4.60
N ASN A 169 9.15 20.19 5.88
CA ASN A 169 7.78 20.32 6.32
C ASN A 169 7.15 21.65 5.83
N GLU A 170 7.90 22.74 5.84
CA GLU A 170 7.45 23.99 5.22
C GLU A 170 7.26 23.83 3.71
N LYS A 171 8.20 23.18 3.02
CA LYS A 171 8.12 22.92 1.56
C LYS A 171 6.86 22.14 1.18
N TYR A 172 6.53 21.08 1.92
CA TYR A 172 5.43 20.18 1.56
C TYR A 172 4.06 20.62 2.05
N TYR A 173 4.00 21.33 3.19
CA TYR A 173 2.73 21.68 3.86
C TYR A 173 2.53 23.16 4.07
N ASN A 174 3.50 23.99 3.70
CA ASN A 174 3.48 25.44 3.97
C ASN A 174 3.31 25.74 5.47
N LEU A 175 3.83 24.89 6.33
CA LEU A 175 3.80 25.00 7.79
C LEU A 175 5.19 25.40 8.28
N LYS A 176 5.32 26.64 8.78
CA LYS A 176 6.58 27.13 9.31
C LYS A 176 6.89 26.50 10.68
N ALA A 177 8.17 26.31 10.98
CA ALA A 177 8.61 25.84 12.28
C ALA A 177 8.17 26.73 13.44
N GLU A 178 7.96 28.03 13.20
CA GLU A 178 7.44 28.99 14.19
C GLU A 178 6.02 28.67 14.64
N ASP A 179 5.20 28.14 13.72
CA ASP A 179 3.79 27.78 13.96
C ASP A 179 3.63 26.35 14.50
N ASN A 180 4.63 25.48 14.28
CA ASN A 180 4.62 24.08 14.69
C ASN A 180 6.03 23.60 15.08
N TYR A 181 6.49 24.09 16.21
CA TYR A 181 7.88 23.85 16.68
C TYR A 181 8.21 22.37 16.83
N GLU A 182 7.28 21.54 17.35
CA GLU A 182 7.54 20.15 17.61
C GLU A 182 7.72 19.31 16.33
N ILE A 183 7.25 19.75 15.18
CA ILE A 183 7.32 18.96 13.93
C ILE A 183 8.76 18.67 13.52
N GLN A 184 9.72 19.52 13.84
CA GLN A 184 11.13 19.34 13.52
C GLN A 184 11.73 18.05 14.13
N PHE A 185 11.13 17.53 15.19
CA PHE A 185 11.59 16.33 15.90
C PHE A 185 10.87 15.06 15.42
N GLU A 186 9.94 15.15 14.48
CA GLU A 186 9.14 14.00 14.07
C GLU A 186 9.98 12.86 13.50
N TRP A 187 11.06 13.15 12.80
CA TRP A 187 11.97 12.15 12.23
C TRP A 187 12.53 11.18 13.28
N GLU A 188 12.71 11.61 14.54
CA GLU A 188 13.26 10.79 15.64
C GLU A 188 12.40 9.57 15.96
N ARG A 189 11.09 9.63 15.71
CA ARG A 189 10.16 8.55 16.00
C ARG A 189 9.83 7.67 14.80
N ILE A 190 10.42 7.92 13.63
CA ILE A 190 10.12 7.18 12.40
C ILE A 190 11.11 6.03 12.21
N PRO A 191 10.75 4.78 12.56
CA PRO A 191 11.68 3.64 12.50
C PRO A 191 12.04 3.26 11.06
N HIS A 192 11.25 3.68 10.06
CA HIS A 192 11.49 3.40 8.65
C HIS A 192 12.78 4.00 8.11
N PHE A 193 13.31 5.06 8.71
CA PHE A 193 14.60 5.62 8.32
C PHE A 193 15.80 4.68 8.60
N TYR A 194 15.59 3.62 9.40
CA TYR A 194 16.57 2.55 9.57
C TYR A 194 16.44 1.42 8.53
N MET A 195 15.51 1.53 7.58
CA MET A 195 15.22 0.52 6.55
C MET A 195 15.74 0.92 5.16
N ASN A 196 16.86 1.58 5.08
CA ASN A 196 17.61 1.95 3.86
C ASN A 196 16.76 2.13 2.58
N TYR A 197 16.35 3.37 2.31
CA TYR A 197 15.54 3.73 1.14
C TYR A 197 14.22 2.93 1.01
N TYR A 198 13.54 2.75 2.12
CA TYR A 198 12.27 2.02 2.14
C TYR A 198 11.06 2.89 1.77
N VAL A 199 11.01 4.13 2.29
CA VAL A 199 9.76 4.93 2.34
C VAL A 199 9.28 5.45 0.98
N TYR A 200 10.16 5.67 0.01
CA TYR A 200 9.77 6.12 -1.35
C TYR A 200 8.83 5.14 -2.05
N GLN A 201 8.88 3.86 -1.68
CA GLN A 201 8.09 2.78 -2.26
C GLN A 201 6.59 2.98 -2.05
N TYR A 202 6.19 3.64 -0.98
CA TYR A 202 4.79 3.99 -0.74
C TYR A 202 4.24 4.96 -1.78
N ALA A 203 4.95 6.05 -2.07
CA ALA A 203 4.51 7.05 -3.04
C ALA A 203 4.50 6.48 -4.47
N THR A 204 5.51 5.73 -4.86
CA THR A 204 5.58 5.08 -6.17
C THR A 204 4.54 3.97 -6.32
N GLY A 205 4.33 3.18 -5.27
CA GLY A 205 3.29 2.15 -5.22
C GLY A 205 1.89 2.75 -5.36
N PHE A 206 1.61 3.85 -4.66
CA PHE A 206 0.33 4.57 -4.77
C PHE A 206 0.08 5.09 -6.20
N ALA A 207 1.09 5.69 -6.83
CA ALA A 207 0.98 6.18 -8.21
C ALA A 207 0.68 5.04 -9.21
N ALA A 208 1.39 3.92 -9.08
CA ALA A 208 1.16 2.73 -9.89
C ALA A 208 -0.24 2.15 -9.66
N ALA A 209 -0.66 2.02 -8.40
CA ALA A 209 -1.97 1.50 -8.02
C ALA A 209 -3.12 2.37 -8.54
N SER A 210 -2.98 3.71 -8.49
CA SER A 210 -3.98 4.63 -9.03
C SER A 210 -4.14 4.47 -10.53
N TYR A 211 -3.03 4.36 -11.26
CA TYR A 211 -3.05 4.09 -12.71
C TYR A 211 -3.71 2.73 -13.04
N LEU A 212 -3.35 1.69 -12.29
CA LEU A 212 -3.89 0.34 -12.49
C LEU A 212 -5.38 0.28 -12.16
N ALA A 213 -5.82 0.92 -11.08
CA ALA A 213 -7.24 0.98 -10.72
C ALA A 213 -8.08 1.65 -11.82
N GLU A 214 -7.62 2.77 -12.38
CA GLU A 214 -8.28 3.41 -13.51
C GLU A 214 -8.38 2.46 -14.72
N LYS A 215 -7.30 1.75 -15.05
CA LYS A 215 -7.28 0.76 -16.11
C LYS A 215 -8.24 -0.41 -15.87
N ILE A 216 -8.38 -0.85 -14.64
CA ILE A 216 -9.30 -1.93 -14.27
C ILE A 216 -10.76 -1.47 -14.39
N VAL A 217 -11.07 -0.25 -13.94
CA VAL A 217 -12.45 0.26 -13.87
C VAL A 217 -12.93 0.79 -15.20
N HIS A 218 -12.09 1.51 -15.95
CA HIS A 218 -12.45 2.22 -17.18
C HIS A 218 -11.81 1.66 -18.46
N GLY A 219 -10.82 0.78 -18.32
CA GLY A 219 -10.13 0.14 -19.43
C GLY A 219 -10.86 -1.07 -20.00
N ASN A 220 -10.13 -1.87 -20.72
CA ASN A 220 -10.64 -3.06 -21.40
C ASN A 220 -10.24 -4.35 -20.67
N GLU A 221 -10.63 -5.51 -21.21
CA GLU A 221 -10.27 -6.80 -20.59
C GLU A 221 -8.76 -7.10 -20.62
N GLU A 222 -7.99 -6.54 -21.57
CA GLU A 222 -6.54 -6.72 -21.62
C GLU A 222 -5.85 -5.97 -20.48
N ASP A 223 -6.37 -4.80 -20.08
CA ASP A 223 -5.88 -4.04 -18.91
C ASP A 223 -6.09 -4.82 -17.61
N LYS A 224 -7.25 -5.46 -17.45
CA LYS A 224 -7.55 -6.30 -16.28
C LYS A 224 -6.66 -7.56 -16.23
N GLU A 225 -6.44 -8.18 -17.38
CA GLU A 225 -5.50 -9.31 -17.47
C GLU A 225 -4.07 -8.92 -17.12
N ALA A 226 -3.62 -7.75 -17.58
CA ALA A 226 -2.30 -7.26 -17.26
C ALA A 226 -2.12 -7.07 -15.76
N TYR A 227 -3.13 -6.52 -15.07
CA TYR A 227 -3.10 -6.42 -13.60
C TYR A 227 -3.07 -7.79 -12.91
N LEU A 228 -3.92 -8.71 -13.33
CA LEU A 228 -3.92 -10.06 -12.75
C LEU A 228 -2.60 -10.78 -13.04
N CYS A 229 -2.02 -10.56 -14.22
CA CYS A 229 -0.70 -11.09 -14.56
C CYS A 229 0.38 -10.56 -13.60
N LEU A 230 0.33 -9.29 -13.19
CA LEU A 230 1.21 -8.73 -12.18
C LEU A 230 1.16 -9.52 -10.86
N LEU A 231 -0.04 -9.90 -10.41
CA LEU A 231 -0.22 -10.66 -9.16
C LEU A 231 0.34 -12.09 -9.23
N TYR A 232 0.40 -12.69 -10.41
CA TYR A 232 0.95 -14.03 -10.61
C TYR A 232 2.45 -14.07 -10.87
N THR A 233 2.98 -13.02 -11.50
CA THR A 233 4.32 -12.99 -12.07
C THR A 233 5.18 -11.90 -11.45
N SER A 234 4.85 -11.46 -10.24
CA SER A 234 5.70 -10.47 -9.54
C SER A 234 7.18 -10.75 -9.79
N PRO A 235 8.00 -9.74 -10.14
CA PRO A 235 9.27 -9.97 -10.78
C PRO A 235 10.09 -11.01 -10.03
N SER A 236 10.29 -12.13 -10.68
CA SER A 236 11.24 -13.10 -10.20
C SER A 236 12.65 -12.51 -10.40
N PRO A 237 13.65 -12.87 -9.61
CA PRO A 237 15.03 -12.47 -9.85
C PRO A 237 15.54 -12.76 -11.27
N ARG A 238 14.86 -13.63 -12.03
CA ARG A 238 15.17 -13.89 -13.44
C ARG A 238 14.79 -12.73 -14.36
N ASP A 239 13.74 -11.98 -14.05
CA ASP A 239 13.29 -10.85 -14.87
C ASP A 239 14.21 -9.64 -14.71
N LEU A 240 14.95 -9.56 -13.60
CA LEU A 240 15.95 -8.53 -13.33
C LEU A 240 17.32 -8.85 -13.99
N SER A 241 17.55 -10.07 -14.44
CA SER A 241 18.83 -10.49 -15.04
C SER A 241 18.89 -10.36 -16.57
N THR A 242 17.79 -9.94 -17.21
CA THR A 242 17.68 -9.82 -18.68
C THR A 242 17.57 -8.39 -19.18
N SER A 243 17.82 -7.39 -18.30
CA SER A 243 17.87 -5.96 -18.66
C SER A 243 19.27 -5.42 -18.58
#